data_1d086482787707022974e28c7591d098
#
_entry.id   1d086482787707022974e28c7591d098
#
_cell.length_a   1.000
_cell.length_b   1.000
_cell.length_c   1.000
_cell.angle_alpha   90.00
_cell.angle_beta   90.00
_cell.angle_gamma   90.00
#
_symmetry.space_group_name_H-M   'P 1'
#
loop_
_entity.id
_entity.type
_entity.pdbx_description
1 polymer ?
#
loop_
_entity_poly.entity_id
_entity_poly.type
_entity_poly.pdbx_seq_one_letter_code
_entity_poly.pdbx_strand_id
1 'polypeptide(L)'
;MAGKITLPCSNGFTLHTDGENIIIATKKAEEIVPISCIQSFSLKKPGLAYGKIIFTTAQAATTAIGVGFGISAALGAEKTFFYSKKDLETAKQFHNAIINYNKRTSQIDSAHEEKAVAVVEEIRNLKILFDEGILTKEEFEAKKKQLLGISSAS
;
A
#
# COMPACT_ATOMS: atom_id res chain seq x y z
N MET A 1 -0.46 14.82 -7.98
CA MET A 1 -0.16 15.06 -6.55
C MET A 1 -1.42 14.77 -5.75
N ALA A 2 -1.41 13.75 -4.89
CA ALA A 2 -2.51 13.54 -3.97
C ALA A 2 -2.48 14.67 -2.93
N GLY A 3 -3.52 15.48 -2.88
CA GLY A 3 -3.61 16.59 -1.92
C GLY A 3 -3.69 16.04 -0.49
N LYS A 4 -3.02 16.71 0.45
CA LYS A 4 -3.12 16.40 1.87
C LYS A 4 -4.58 16.57 2.32
N ILE A 5 -5.21 15.47 2.73
CA ILE A 5 -6.58 15.47 3.27
C ILE A 5 -6.47 15.44 4.79
N THR A 6 -7.21 16.33 5.45
CA THR A 6 -7.21 16.46 6.91
C THR A 6 -8.62 16.25 7.44
N LEU A 7 -8.82 15.27 8.32
CA LEU A 7 -10.08 14.95 8.96
C LEU A 7 -10.00 15.14 10.47
N PRO A 8 -10.64 16.16 11.03
CA PRO A 8 -10.72 16.32 12.47
C PRO A 8 -11.66 15.28 13.08
N CYS A 9 -11.22 14.61 14.14
CA CYS A 9 -11.97 13.58 14.85
C CYS A 9 -12.46 14.07 16.22
N SER A 10 -13.67 13.64 16.58
CA SER A 10 -14.34 14.09 17.82
C SER A 10 -13.70 13.55 19.10
N ASN A 11 -12.86 12.53 19.01
CA ASN A 11 -12.14 11.92 20.13
C ASN A 11 -10.73 12.52 20.35
N GLY A 12 -10.48 13.73 19.86
CA GLY A 12 -9.22 14.47 20.10
C GLY A 12 -8.08 14.13 19.17
N PHE A 13 -8.35 13.31 18.15
CA PHE A 13 -7.41 12.98 17.08
C PHE A 13 -7.68 13.82 15.83
N THR A 14 -6.65 13.96 15.01
CA THR A 14 -6.78 14.46 13.64
C THR A 14 -6.11 13.47 12.71
N LEU A 15 -6.85 13.01 11.71
CA LEU A 15 -6.31 12.13 10.68
C LEU A 15 -5.86 12.96 9.49
N HIS A 16 -4.64 12.72 9.03
CA HIS A 16 -4.13 13.27 7.78
C HIS A 16 -3.76 12.13 6.83
N THR A 17 -3.82 12.36 5.53
CA THR A 17 -3.15 11.49 4.56
C THR A 17 -2.38 12.33 3.56
N ASP A 18 -1.21 11.86 3.19
CA ASP A 18 -0.35 12.40 2.13
C ASP A 18 -0.46 11.58 0.82
N GLY A 19 -1.28 10.53 0.84
CA GLY A 19 -1.48 9.59 -0.26
C GLY A 19 -0.67 8.30 -0.14
N GLU A 20 0.28 8.21 0.77
CA GLU A 20 1.07 7.01 1.08
C GLU A 20 0.91 6.57 2.54
N ASN A 21 0.66 7.53 3.42
CA ASN A 21 0.53 7.30 4.86
C ASN A 21 -0.77 7.86 5.40
N ILE A 22 -1.23 7.27 6.50
CA ILE A 22 -2.19 7.87 7.43
C ILE A 22 -1.38 8.40 8.63
N ILE A 23 -1.51 9.67 8.92
CA ILE A 23 -0.89 10.32 10.07
C ILE A 23 -1.99 10.57 11.10
N ILE A 24 -1.85 9.96 12.26
CA ILE A 24 -2.76 10.09 13.39
C ILE A 24 -2.13 11.10 14.34
N ALA A 25 -2.63 12.32 14.33
CA ALA A 25 -2.09 13.41 15.14
C ALA A 25 -2.93 13.67 16.38
N THR A 26 -2.27 13.94 17.49
CA THR A 26 -2.83 14.52 18.72
C THR A 26 -2.09 15.81 19.05
N LYS A 27 -2.49 16.49 20.13
CA LYS A 27 -1.78 17.68 20.61
C LYS A 27 -0.33 17.42 21.04
N LYS A 28 0.05 16.16 21.32
CA LYS A 28 1.33 15.80 21.93
C LYS A 28 2.18 14.85 21.09
N ALA A 29 1.58 14.14 20.16
CA ALA A 29 2.26 13.09 19.39
C ALA A 29 1.60 12.85 18.04
N GLU A 30 2.37 12.34 17.10
CA GLU A 30 1.92 11.86 15.79
C GLU A 30 2.32 10.41 15.61
N GLU A 31 1.45 9.61 15.03
CA GLU A 31 1.71 8.22 14.62
C GLU A 31 1.55 8.14 13.12
N ILE A 32 2.54 7.62 12.43
CA ILE A 32 2.53 7.43 10.98
C ILE A 32 2.26 5.96 10.68
N VAL A 33 1.20 5.71 9.92
CA VAL A 33 0.77 4.38 9.49
C VAL A 33 0.83 4.32 7.97
N PRO A 34 1.77 3.57 7.37
CA PRO A 34 1.78 3.36 5.93
C PRO A 34 0.48 2.70 5.45
N ILE A 35 -0.12 3.21 4.36
CA ILE A 35 -1.36 2.65 3.82
C ILE A 35 -1.16 1.20 3.38
N SER A 36 0.04 0.83 2.91
CA SER A 36 0.40 -0.54 2.55
C SER A 36 0.26 -1.56 3.69
N CYS A 37 0.30 -1.10 4.93
CA CYS A 37 0.17 -1.93 6.13
C CYS A 37 -1.27 -2.05 6.64
N ILE A 38 -2.22 -1.39 6.00
CA ILE A 38 -3.63 -1.45 6.37
C ILE A 38 -4.25 -2.71 5.79
N GLN A 39 -4.71 -3.60 6.65
CA GLN A 39 -5.38 -4.86 6.27
C GLN A 39 -6.87 -4.66 5.97
N SER A 40 -7.53 -3.82 6.76
CA SER A 40 -8.94 -3.48 6.53
C SER A 40 -9.19 -2.00 6.79
N PHE A 41 -10.07 -1.40 6.00
CA PHE A 41 -10.48 -0.01 6.18
C PHE A 41 -11.97 0.11 5.93
N SER A 42 -12.71 0.67 6.86
CA SER A 42 -14.15 0.89 6.71
C SER A 42 -14.58 2.29 7.16
N LEU A 43 -15.50 2.85 6.39
CA LEU A 43 -16.15 4.12 6.68
C LEU A 43 -17.62 3.86 7.01
N LYS A 44 -18.01 4.13 8.24
CA LYS A 44 -19.43 4.10 8.66
C LYS A 44 -19.99 5.50 8.66
N LYS A 45 -21.06 5.71 7.90
CA LYS A 45 -21.76 7.00 7.82
C LYS A 45 -22.26 7.42 9.22
N PRO A 46 -22.31 8.75 9.49
CA PRO A 46 -22.83 9.23 10.76
C PRO A 46 -24.31 8.87 10.90
N GLY A 47 -24.65 8.34 12.08
CA GLY A 47 -26.04 8.17 12.50
C GLY A 47 -26.61 9.48 13.05
N LEU A 48 -27.07 9.47 14.31
CA LEU A 48 -27.62 10.68 14.96
C LEU A 48 -26.56 11.76 15.22
N ALA A 49 -25.32 11.39 15.56
CA ALA A 49 -24.27 12.36 15.95
C ALA A 49 -22.96 12.19 15.16
N TYR A 50 -22.37 10.99 15.14
CA TYR A 50 -21.02 10.74 14.63
C TYR A 50 -20.98 9.60 13.63
N GLY A 51 -20.10 9.72 12.64
CA GLY A 51 -19.62 8.64 11.82
C GLY A 51 -18.36 8.01 12.39
N LYS A 52 -17.93 6.86 11.85
CA LYS A 52 -16.74 6.13 12.30
C LYS A 52 -15.84 5.81 11.13
N ILE A 53 -14.54 5.97 11.32
CA ILE A 53 -13.51 5.34 10.50
C ILE A 53 -12.89 4.25 11.36
N ILE A 54 -12.81 3.05 10.80
CA ILE A 54 -12.26 1.87 11.48
C ILE A 54 -11.26 1.25 10.54
N PHE A 55 -10.03 1.01 11.01
CA PHE A 55 -9.04 0.27 10.26
C PHE A 55 -8.16 -0.60 11.15
N THR A 56 -7.67 -1.70 10.58
CA THR A 56 -6.72 -2.61 11.21
C THR A 56 -5.39 -2.56 10.48
N THR A 57 -4.30 -2.68 11.23
CA THR A 57 -2.95 -2.67 10.68
C THR A 57 -2.23 -3.98 10.94
N ALA A 58 -1.32 -4.37 10.04
CA ALA A 58 -0.38 -5.45 10.30
C ALA A 58 0.67 -5.03 11.36
N GLN A 59 1.19 -5.97 12.09
CA GLN A 59 1.99 -5.78 13.32
C GLN A 59 3.23 -4.88 13.22
N ALA A 60 3.79 -4.65 12.05
CA ALA A 60 5.07 -3.93 11.89
C ALA A 60 4.93 -2.48 11.40
N ALA A 61 3.73 -1.93 11.40
CA ALA A 61 3.37 -0.80 10.55
C ALA A 61 3.44 0.58 11.18
N THR A 62 3.77 0.71 12.45
CA THR A 62 3.66 2.00 13.14
C THR A 62 5.00 2.53 13.64
N THR A 63 5.39 3.69 13.12
CA THR A 63 6.47 4.49 13.70
C THR A 63 5.83 5.56 14.58
N ALA A 64 5.95 5.41 15.90
CA ALA A 64 5.50 6.41 16.86
C ALA A 64 6.58 7.49 17.03
N ILE A 65 6.23 8.72 16.72
CA ILE A 65 7.10 9.89 16.96
C ILE A 65 6.54 10.63 18.17
N GLY A 66 7.20 10.48 19.29
CA GLY A 66 6.82 11.18 20.54
C GLY A 66 6.82 10.29 21.78
N VAL A 67 7.21 10.87 22.91
CA VAL A 67 7.29 10.18 24.20
C VAL A 67 5.90 10.12 24.85
N GLY A 68 5.40 8.92 25.13
CA GLY A 68 4.21 8.73 25.95
C GLY A 68 2.93 8.33 25.23
N PHE A 69 3.00 7.95 23.98
CA PHE A 69 1.85 7.37 23.29
C PHE A 69 1.80 5.87 23.56
N GLY A 70 1.09 5.48 24.59
CA GLY A 70 0.80 4.08 24.93
C GLY A 70 -0.21 3.47 23.94
N ILE A 71 0.07 3.54 22.64
CA ILE A 71 -0.66 2.74 21.68
C ILE A 71 -0.03 1.37 21.77
N SER A 72 -0.76 0.48 22.41
CA SER A 72 -0.42 -0.92 22.52
C SER A 72 -0.09 -1.43 21.12
N ALA A 73 1.15 -1.82 20.89
CA ALA A 73 1.60 -2.54 19.71
C ALA A 73 1.04 -3.98 19.74
N ALA A 74 -0.27 -4.10 19.94
CA ALA A 74 -0.98 -5.36 19.88
C ALA A 74 -1.17 -5.72 18.41
N LEU A 75 -0.78 -6.93 18.08
CA LEU A 75 -1.06 -7.63 16.83
C LEU A 75 -2.47 -7.30 16.32
N GLY A 76 -2.57 -6.64 15.16
CA GLY A 76 -3.84 -6.40 14.50
C GLY A 76 -4.80 -5.46 15.25
N ALA A 77 -4.28 -4.47 15.96
CA ALA A 77 -5.11 -3.54 16.72
C ALA A 77 -6.06 -2.77 15.79
N GLU A 78 -7.34 -2.93 16.02
CA GLU A 78 -8.37 -2.13 15.39
C GLU A 78 -8.31 -0.70 15.95
N LYS A 79 -8.19 0.28 15.06
CA LYS A 79 -8.21 1.70 15.40
C LYS A 79 -9.54 2.30 14.95
N THR A 80 -10.25 2.94 15.89
CA THR A 80 -11.55 3.56 15.64
C THR A 80 -11.48 5.06 15.88
N PHE A 81 -11.90 5.85 14.90
CA PHE A 81 -11.96 7.30 14.94
C PHE A 81 -13.37 7.78 14.66
N PHE A 82 -13.82 8.78 15.40
CA PHE A 82 -15.15 9.35 15.27
C PHE A 82 -15.07 10.71 14.57
N TYR A 83 -15.89 10.94 13.56
CA TYR A 83 -15.97 12.22 12.87
C TYR A 83 -17.37 12.80 12.90
N SER A 84 -17.46 14.13 12.84
CA SER A 84 -18.75 14.85 12.89
C SER A 84 -19.50 14.70 11.55
N LYS A 85 -20.81 14.81 11.60
CA LYS A 85 -21.69 14.78 10.42
C LYS A 85 -21.29 15.81 9.35
N LYS A 86 -20.80 16.99 9.77
CA LYS A 86 -20.30 18.05 8.87
C LYS A 86 -19.06 17.63 8.06
N ASP A 87 -18.25 16.71 8.61
CA ASP A 87 -17.00 16.27 8.02
C ASP A 87 -17.16 14.98 7.17
N LEU A 88 -18.41 14.57 6.89
CA LEU A 88 -18.71 13.36 6.12
C LEU A 88 -18.06 13.37 4.74
N GLU A 89 -18.06 14.51 4.05
CA GLU A 89 -17.49 14.60 2.71
C GLU A 89 -15.96 14.45 2.74
N THR A 90 -15.31 15.08 3.71
CA THR A 90 -13.89 14.91 3.96
C THR A 90 -13.54 13.46 4.32
N ALA A 91 -14.39 12.81 5.13
CA ALA A 91 -14.22 11.39 5.47
C ALA A 91 -14.35 10.47 4.25
N LYS A 92 -15.24 10.78 3.32
CA LYS A 92 -15.34 10.05 2.04
C LYS A 92 -14.11 10.27 1.16
N GLN A 93 -13.61 11.50 1.06
CA GLN A 93 -12.39 11.79 0.31
C GLN A 93 -11.20 11.04 0.89
N PHE A 94 -11.09 11.00 2.22
CA PHE A 94 -10.07 10.25 2.94
C PHE A 94 -10.15 8.74 2.63
N HIS A 95 -11.35 8.16 2.70
CA HIS A 95 -11.61 6.77 2.35
C HIS A 95 -11.25 6.46 0.89
N ASN A 96 -11.66 7.33 -0.04
CA ASN A 96 -11.36 7.15 -1.47
C ASN A 96 -9.85 7.23 -1.76
N ALA A 97 -9.12 8.09 -1.05
CA ALA A 97 -7.67 8.18 -1.20
C ALA A 97 -6.98 6.85 -0.85
N ILE A 98 -7.42 6.19 0.22
CA ILE A 98 -6.89 4.88 0.65
C ILE A 98 -7.26 3.76 -0.34
N ILE A 99 -8.50 3.72 -0.80
CA ILE A 99 -8.93 2.73 -1.81
C ILE A 99 -8.13 2.91 -3.11
N ASN A 100 -7.93 4.15 -3.55
CA ASN A 100 -7.18 4.44 -4.77
C ASN A 100 -5.70 4.09 -4.65
N TYR A 101 -5.11 4.23 -3.46
CA TYR A 101 -3.75 3.74 -3.19
C TYR A 101 -3.67 2.22 -3.38
N ASN A 102 -4.55 1.49 -2.72
CA ASN A 102 -4.58 0.02 -2.81
C ASN A 102 -4.81 -0.48 -4.24
N LYS A 103 -5.70 0.17 -5.01
CA LYS A 103 -5.90 -0.16 -6.42
C LYS A 103 -4.65 0.05 -7.27
N ARG A 104 -3.93 1.17 -7.07
CA ARG A 104 -2.69 1.46 -7.80
C ARG A 104 -1.60 0.44 -7.47
N THR A 105 -1.43 0.11 -6.21
CA THR A 105 -0.44 -0.87 -5.78
C THR A 105 -0.75 -2.26 -6.35
N SER A 106 -2.00 -2.70 -6.29
CA SER A 106 -2.42 -3.99 -6.87
C SER A 106 -2.19 -4.07 -8.39
N GLN A 107 -2.36 -2.96 -9.11
CA GLN A 107 -2.09 -2.92 -10.55
C GLN A 107 -0.60 -2.98 -10.87
N ILE A 108 0.25 -2.37 -10.04
CA ILE A 108 1.71 -2.43 -10.20
C ILE A 108 2.21 -3.84 -9.91
N ASP A 109 1.75 -4.46 -8.84
CA ASP A 109 2.12 -5.83 -8.47
C ASP A 109 1.69 -6.83 -9.55
N SER A 110 0.46 -6.73 -10.06
CA SER A 110 -0.05 -7.58 -11.13
C SER A 110 0.75 -7.43 -12.43
N ALA A 111 1.13 -6.21 -12.80
CA ALA A 111 1.92 -5.95 -14.00
C ALA A 111 3.37 -6.47 -13.87
N HIS A 112 3.95 -6.45 -12.67
CA HIS A 112 5.26 -7.03 -12.42
C HIS A 112 5.24 -8.55 -12.42
N GLU A 113 4.20 -9.15 -11.86
CA GLU A 113 4.02 -10.60 -11.80
C GLU A 113 3.77 -11.17 -13.21
N GLU A 114 2.92 -10.52 -14.01
CA GLU A 114 2.64 -10.90 -15.38
C GLU A 114 3.89 -10.82 -16.28
N LYS A 115 4.71 -9.77 -16.13
CA LYS A 115 5.99 -9.67 -16.85
C LYS A 115 6.99 -10.74 -16.40
N ALA A 116 7.08 -11.04 -15.12
CA ALA A 116 7.97 -12.08 -14.61
C ALA A 116 7.60 -13.46 -15.13
N VAL A 117 6.31 -13.79 -15.17
CA VAL A 117 5.79 -15.04 -15.71
C VAL A 117 6.08 -15.13 -17.21
N ALA A 118 5.84 -14.08 -17.97
CA ALA A 118 6.12 -14.05 -19.41
C ALA A 118 7.61 -14.28 -19.70
N VAL A 119 8.52 -13.66 -18.96
CA VAL A 119 9.98 -13.86 -19.11
C VAL A 119 10.38 -15.31 -18.79
N VAL A 120 9.79 -15.91 -17.76
CA VAL A 120 10.07 -17.31 -17.41
C VAL A 120 9.60 -18.27 -18.50
N GLU A 121 8.42 -18.04 -19.07
CA GLU A 121 7.91 -18.85 -20.19
C GLU A 121 8.77 -18.70 -21.44
N GLU A 122 9.22 -17.49 -21.75
CA GLU A 122 10.09 -17.23 -22.89
C GLU A 122 11.46 -17.92 -22.75
N ILE A 123 12.06 -17.89 -21.55
CA ILE A 123 13.30 -18.63 -21.26
C ILE A 123 13.08 -20.14 -21.38
N ARG A 124 11.93 -20.66 -20.96
CA ARG A 124 11.58 -22.09 -21.10
C ARG A 124 11.47 -22.50 -22.56
N ASN A 125 10.83 -21.68 -23.38
CA ASN A 125 10.72 -21.91 -24.82
C ASN A 125 12.10 -21.88 -25.52
N LEU A 126 12.96 -20.91 -25.16
CA LEU A 126 14.33 -20.85 -25.66
C LEU A 126 15.13 -22.11 -25.30
N LYS A 127 14.90 -22.67 -24.11
CA LYS A 127 15.56 -23.91 -23.69
C LYS A 127 15.12 -25.10 -24.56
N ILE A 128 13.87 -25.21 -24.90
CA ILE A 128 13.36 -26.26 -25.79
C ILE A 128 14.04 -26.16 -27.18
N LEU A 129 14.10 -24.96 -27.76
CA LEU A 129 14.76 -24.73 -29.05
C LEU A 129 16.27 -25.03 -29.00
N PHE A 130 16.92 -24.79 -27.85
CA PHE A 130 18.31 -25.21 -27.67
C PHE A 130 18.45 -26.72 -27.56
N ASP A 131 17.60 -27.42 -26.81
CA ASP A 131 17.61 -28.86 -26.65
C ASP A 131 17.27 -29.61 -27.99
N GLU A 132 16.47 -28.99 -28.86
CA GLU A 132 16.16 -29.46 -30.21
C GLU A 132 17.27 -29.15 -31.24
N GLY A 133 18.33 -28.46 -30.84
CA GLY A 133 19.47 -28.09 -31.69
C GLY A 133 19.19 -26.97 -32.69
N ILE A 134 18.06 -26.25 -32.52
CA ILE A 134 17.67 -25.11 -33.37
C ILE A 134 18.47 -23.86 -33.00
N LEU A 135 18.76 -23.69 -31.70
CA LEU A 135 19.60 -22.61 -31.19
C LEU A 135 20.97 -23.10 -30.76
N THR A 136 21.99 -22.31 -31.03
CA THR A 136 23.34 -22.54 -30.50
C THR A 136 23.40 -22.13 -29.02
N LYS A 137 24.42 -22.61 -28.31
CA LYS A 137 24.63 -22.25 -26.89
C LYS A 137 24.84 -20.75 -26.72
N GLU A 138 25.57 -20.13 -27.64
CA GLU A 138 25.85 -18.70 -27.64
C GLU A 138 24.58 -17.88 -27.82
N GLU A 139 23.70 -18.27 -28.72
CA GLU A 139 22.41 -17.61 -28.97
C GLU A 139 21.45 -17.77 -27.78
N PHE A 140 21.40 -18.95 -27.20
CA PHE A 140 20.60 -19.19 -25.99
C PHE A 140 21.06 -18.31 -24.83
N GLU A 141 22.36 -18.26 -24.54
CA GLU A 141 22.90 -17.44 -23.45
C GLU A 141 22.72 -15.94 -23.72
N ALA A 142 22.88 -15.49 -24.96
CA ALA A 142 22.65 -14.09 -25.33
C ALA A 142 21.18 -13.67 -25.13
N LYS A 143 20.24 -14.48 -25.61
CA LYS A 143 18.80 -14.24 -25.44
C LYS A 143 18.37 -14.28 -23.98
N LYS A 144 18.85 -15.24 -23.21
CA LYS A 144 18.59 -15.37 -21.78
C LYS A 144 19.06 -14.14 -21.01
N LYS A 145 20.27 -13.64 -21.28
CA LYS A 145 20.78 -12.41 -20.66
C LYS A 145 19.92 -11.19 -21.00
N GLN A 146 19.50 -11.08 -22.26
CA GLN A 146 18.65 -9.98 -22.71
C GLN A 146 17.29 -9.99 -21.97
N LEU A 147 16.64 -11.16 -21.83
CA LEU A 147 15.36 -11.31 -21.14
C LEU A 147 15.45 -11.02 -19.64
N LEU A 148 16.57 -11.41 -19.03
CA LEU A 148 16.82 -11.13 -17.60
C LEU A 148 17.31 -9.70 -17.32
N GLY A 149 17.48 -8.87 -18.36
CA GLY A 149 17.97 -7.50 -18.23
C GLY A 149 19.43 -7.41 -17.73
N ILE A 150 20.19 -8.52 -17.84
CA ILE A 150 21.58 -8.56 -17.45
C ILE A 150 22.41 -8.06 -18.63
N SER A 151 22.55 -6.74 -18.76
CA SER A 151 23.54 -6.14 -19.65
C SER A 151 24.94 -6.56 -19.20
N SER A 152 25.68 -7.26 -20.05
CA SER A 152 27.11 -7.39 -19.83
C SER A 152 27.73 -5.98 -19.98
N ALA A 153 28.02 -5.33 -18.85
CA ALA A 153 28.94 -4.21 -18.86
C ALA A 153 30.29 -4.74 -19.30
N SER A 154 30.70 -4.35 -20.51
CA SER A 154 32.07 -4.48 -20.98
C SER A 154 32.87 -3.35 -20.40
#